data_06a1983be360fa232d1bda502f567d94
#
_entry.id   06a1983be360fa232d1bda502f567d94
#
_cell.length_a   1.000
_cell.length_b   1.000
_cell.length_c   1.000
_cell.angle_alpha   90.00
_cell.angle_beta   90.00
_cell.angle_gamma   90.00
#
_symmetry.space_group_name_H-M   'P 1'
#
loop_
_entity.id
_entity.type
_entity.pdbx_description
1 polymer ?
#
loop_
_entity_poly.entity_id
_entity_poly.type
_entity_poly.pdbx_seq_one_letter_code
_entity_poly.pdbx_strand_id
1 'polypeptide(L)'
;MLLGCNPSENYLKNHEVFPYSMEIVKKKKYKISVKEANDLYVKYLYDRKKIKDLNYDKTFLSPTLIIDDHYVYSFRNLVMKKVAVFGVWINANTGKITTNDESIWLEEKDIFDKNSKP
;
A
#
# COMPACT_ATOMS: atom_id res chain seq x y z
N MET A 1 -30.14 0.94 6.32
CA MET A 1 -29.41 1.24 6.31
C MET A 1 -28.39 0.80 6.53
N LEU A 2 -28.03 0.70 6.06
CA LEU A 2 -27.11 0.34 6.35
C LEU A 2 -26.44 0.98 7.07
N LEU A 3 -26.88 1.29 7.50
CA LEU A 3 -26.44 1.96 8.59
C LEU A 3 -25.16 1.48 9.02
N GLY A 4 -24.23 2.29 9.30
CA GLY A 4 -22.93 1.90 9.72
C GLY A 4 -22.12 1.22 8.66
N CYS A 5 -22.53 1.33 7.42
CA CYS A 5 -21.68 0.87 6.36
C CYS A 5 -20.56 1.86 6.15
N ASN A 6 -19.57 1.80 7.02
CA ASN A 6 -18.35 2.57 6.86
C ASN A 6 -17.47 1.80 5.88
N PRO A 7 -17.16 2.37 4.69
CA PRO A 7 -16.34 1.66 3.70
C PRO A 7 -14.99 1.23 4.24
N SER A 8 -14.38 2.05 5.10
CA SER A 8 -13.11 1.71 5.71
C SER A 8 -13.23 0.46 6.58
N GLU A 9 -14.19 0.45 7.49
CA GLU A 9 -14.37 -0.70 8.37
C GLU A 9 -14.73 -1.96 7.60
N ASN A 10 -15.59 -1.83 6.59
CA ASN A 10 -15.99 -2.96 5.77
C ASN A 10 -14.81 -3.55 5.03
N TYR A 11 -13.94 -2.69 4.47
CA TYR A 11 -12.75 -3.13 3.78
C TYR A 11 -11.83 -3.90 4.72
N LEU A 12 -11.66 -3.39 5.94
CA LEU A 12 -10.76 -4.01 6.92
C LEU A 12 -11.27 -5.35 7.43
N LYS A 13 -12.55 -5.63 7.29
CA LYS A 13 -13.10 -6.93 7.65
C LYS A 13 -12.79 -7.99 6.59
N ASN A 14 -12.59 -7.57 5.36
CA ASN A 14 -12.42 -8.48 4.24
C ASN A 14 -10.99 -8.58 3.72
N HIS A 15 -10.10 -7.74 4.23
CA HIS A 15 -8.71 -7.70 3.77
C HIS A 15 -7.76 -7.56 4.93
N GLU A 16 -6.57 -8.15 4.80
CA GLU A 16 -5.52 -7.96 5.78
C GLU A 16 -4.77 -6.67 5.41
N VAL A 17 -4.87 -5.64 6.24
CA VAL A 17 -4.29 -4.34 5.96
C VAL A 17 -3.36 -3.92 7.09
N PHE A 18 -2.13 -3.55 6.73
CA PHE A 18 -1.17 -2.97 7.66
C PHE A 18 -0.64 -1.67 7.09
N PRO A 19 -0.37 -0.66 7.95
CA PRO A 19 0.48 0.44 7.49
C PRO A 19 1.85 -0.14 7.17
N TYR A 20 2.49 0.37 6.13
CA TYR A 20 3.80 -0.15 5.77
C TYR A 20 4.79 -0.01 6.93
N SER A 21 5.51 -1.07 7.24
CA SER A 21 6.62 -1.03 8.19
C SER A 21 7.58 -2.18 7.88
N MET A 22 8.86 -1.95 8.17
CA MET A 22 9.88 -2.98 8.00
C MET A 22 9.63 -4.16 8.93
N GLU A 23 9.01 -3.90 10.07
CA GLU A 23 8.69 -4.94 11.05
C GLU A 23 7.73 -5.97 10.46
N ILE A 24 6.69 -5.49 9.78
CA ILE A 24 5.72 -6.36 9.12
C ILE A 24 6.39 -7.15 8.00
N VAL A 25 7.23 -6.51 7.20
CA VAL A 25 7.93 -7.17 6.11
C VAL A 25 8.78 -8.31 6.63
N LYS A 26 9.52 -8.08 7.71
CA LYS A 26 10.36 -9.12 8.32
C LYS A 26 9.53 -10.25 8.89
N LYS A 27 8.45 -9.92 9.57
CA LYS A 27 7.57 -10.90 10.18
C LYS A 27 6.93 -11.81 9.14
N LYS A 28 6.51 -11.24 8.03
CA LYS A 28 5.86 -11.98 6.94
C LYS A 28 6.84 -12.77 6.09
N LYS A 29 8.13 -12.46 6.15
CA LYS A 29 9.17 -13.13 5.38
C LYS A 29 8.88 -13.13 3.88
N TYR A 30 8.51 -11.98 3.36
CA TYR A 30 8.21 -11.83 1.94
C TYR A 30 9.45 -12.12 1.08
N LYS A 31 9.23 -12.71 -0.09
CA LYS A 31 10.30 -13.03 -1.02
C LYS A 31 10.84 -11.82 -1.77
N ILE A 32 9.99 -10.81 -1.96
CA ILE A 32 10.38 -9.57 -2.64
C ILE A 32 10.66 -8.53 -1.56
N SER A 33 11.89 -8.00 -1.55
CA SER A 33 12.23 -6.95 -0.60
C SER A 33 11.57 -5.63 -0.99
N VAL A 34 11.51 -4.70 -0.04
CA VAL A 34 10.98 -3.36 -0.31
C VAL A 34 11.83 -2.67 -1.37
N LYS A 35 13.14 -2.85 -1.32
CA LYS A 35 14.04 -2.28 -2.32
C LYS A 35 13.68 -2.78 -3.72
N GLU A 36 13.48 -4.09 -3.85
CA GLU A 36 13.08 -4.67 -5.13
C GLU A 36 11.71 -4.15 -5.58
N ALA A 37 10.77 -4.03 -4.65
CA ALA A 37 9.45 -3.50 -4.96
C ALA A 37 9.53 -2.05 -5.42
N ASN A 38 10.35 -1.24 -4.75
CA ASN A 38 10.55 0.15 -5.15
C ASN A 38 11.13 0.24 -6.56
N ASP A 39 12.08 -0.62 -6.89
CA ASP A 39 12.67 -0.65 -8.23
C ASP A 39 11.64 -1.05 -9.27
N LEU A 40 10.81 -2.04 -8.96
CA LEU A 40 9.74 -2.46 -9.86
C LEU A 40 8.72 -1.34 -10.06
N TYR A 41 8.40 -0.63 -9.00
CA TYR A 41 7.46 0.49 -9.09
C TYR A 41 8.00 1.61 -9.98
N VAL A 42 9.27 1.99 -9.78
CA VAL A 42 9.90 3.03 -10.60
C VAL A 42 9.92 2.63 -12.07
N LYS A 43 10.28 1.37 -12.34
CA LYS A 43 10.29 0.87 -13.71
C LYS A 43 8.89 0.89 -14.32
N TYR A 44 7.89 0.53 -13.53
CA TYR A 44 6.49 0.59 -13.96
C TYR A 44 6.11 2.02 -14.37
N LEU A 45 6.47 3.00 -13.53
CA LEU A 45 6.17 4.40 -13.83
C LEU A 45 6.91 4.88 -15.08
N TYR A 46 8.16 4.46 -15.25
CA TYR A 46 8.94 4.82 -16.43
C TYR A 46 8.32 4.22 -17.70
N ASP A 47 7.96 2.95 -17.64
CA ASP A 47 7.37 2.26 -18.79
C ASP A 47 6.04 2.90 -19.21
N ARG A 48 5.34 3.51 -18.27
CA ARG A 48 4.08 4.20 -18.55
C ARG A 48 4.25 5.69 -18.76
N LYS A 49 5.49 6.14 -18.89
CA LYS A 49 5.84 7.53 -19.15
C LYS A 49 5.34 8.50 -18.07
N LYS A 50 5.21 8.00 -16.85
CA LYS A 50 4.85 8.85 -15.70
C LYS A 50 6.07 9.55 -15.13
N ILE A 51 7.26 8.99 -15.33
CA ILE A 51 8.52 9.63 -15.01
C ILE A 51 9.43 9.47 -16.22
N LYS A 52 10.43 10.34 -16.32
CA LYS A 52 11.30 10.40 -17.50
C LYS A 52 12.64 9.72 -17.30
N ASP A 53 12.98 9.35 -16.09
CA ASP A 53 14.31 8.85 -15.75
C ASP A 53 14.22 7.66 -14.81
N LEU A 54 14.87 6.56 -15.19
CA LEU A 54 14.97 5.40 -14.32
C LEU A 54 15.82 5.66 -13.08
N ASN A 55 16.62 6.73 -13.12
CA ASN A 55 17.41 7.14 -11.96
C ASN A 55 16.61 8.00 -10.98
N TYR A 56 15.29 7.86 -11.02
CA TYR A 56 14.40 8.52 -10.07
C TYR A 56 14.91 8.33 -8.64
N ASP A 57 14.94 9.42 -7.88
CA ASP A 57 15.42 9.37 -6.50
C ASP A 57 14.48 8.53 -5.64
N LYS A 58 14.96 7.40 -5.16
CA LYS A 58 14.19 6.46 -4.36
C LYS A 58 14.48 6.56 -2.86
N THR A 59 15.21 7.59 -2.45
CA THR A 59 15.63 7.75 -1.06
C THR A 59 14.45 7.68 -0.08
N PHE A 60 13.35 8.35 -0.40
CA PHE A 60 12.18 8.39 0.46
C PHE A 60 11.01 7.60 -0.09
N LEU A 61 11.26 6.79 -1.11
CA LEU A 61 10.21 5.99 -1.70
C LEU A 61 9.89 4.79 -0.82
N SER A 62 8.62 4.59 -0.53
CA SER A 62 8.16 3.41 0.18
C SER A 62 6.69 3.18 -0.11
N PRO A 63 6.22 1.93 0.05
CA PRO A 63 4.78 1.68 -0.01
C PRO A 63 4.06 2.46 1.08
N THR A 64 2.78 2.71 0.90
CA THR A 64 1.95 3.31 1.95
C THR A 64 1.34 2.24 2.84
N LEU A 65 0.95 1.11 2.23
CA LEU A 65 0.25 0.04 2.93
C LEU A 65 0.79 -1.31 2.49
N ILE A 66 0.48 -2.32 3.29
CA ILE A 66 0.64 -3.72 2.89
C ILE A 66 -0.76 -4.31 2.99
N ILE A 67 -1.33 -4.74 1.87
CA ILE A 67 -2.67 -5.30 1.81
C ILE A 67 -2.63 -6.67 1.15
N ASP A 68 -3.11 -7.69 1.86
CA ASP A 68 -3.18 -9.05 1.34
C ASP A 68 -1.86 -9.48 0.68
N ASP A 69 -0.76 -9.26 1.41
CA ASP A 69 0.60 -9.60 0.97
C ASP A 69 1.03 -8.88 -0.31
N HIS A 70 0.53 -7.66 -0.48
CA HIS A 70 0.96 -6.77 -1.56
C HIS A 70 1.54 -5.49 -0.98
N TYR A 71 2.62 -5.01 -1.58
CA TYR A 71 3.09 -3.65 -1.32
C TYR A 71 2.21 -2.72 -2.12
N VAL A 72 1.57 -1.77 -1.45
CA VAL A 72 0.62 -0.85 -2.07
C VAL A 72 1.23 0.54 -2.14
N TYR A 73 1.36 1.07 -3.35
CA TYR A 73 1.83 2.44 -3.58
C TYR A 73 0.62 3.28 -3.90
N SER A 74 0.15 4.03 -2.91
CA SER A 74 -1.10 4.76 -3.01
C SER A 74 -0.97 6.15 -2.41
N PHE A 75 -2.05 6.90 -2.46
CA PHE A 75 -2.09 8.27 -2.02
C PHE A 75 -2.48 8.36 -0.56
N ARG A 76 -1.78 9.19 0.19
CA ARG A 76 -2.11 9.45 1.59
C ARG A 76 -2.52 10.91 1.72
N ASN A 77 -3.72 11.14 2.25
CA ASN A 77 -4.22 12.48 2.50
C ASN A 77 -3.96 12.83 3.96
N LEU A 78 -2.95 13.66 4.18
CA LEU A 78 -2.51 14.00 5.54
C LEU A 78 -3.51 14.87 6.27
N VAL A 79 -4.26 15.70 5.53
CA VAL A 79 -5.24 16.59 6.13
C VAL A 79 -6.45 15.81 6.62
N MET A 80 -6.98 14.95 5.79
CA MET A 80 -8.14 14.13 6.11
C MET A 80 -7.77 12.90 6.93
N LYS A 81 -6.49 12.59 7.04
CA LYS A 81 -5.98 11.42 7.75
C LYS A 81 -6.58 10.13 7.17
N LYS A 82 -6.50 10.02 5.85
CA LYS A 82 -6.99 8.86 5.10
C LYS A 82 -5.93 8.36 4.14
N VAL A 83 -5.99 7.06 3.85
CA VAL A 83 -5.07 6.43 2.91
C VAL A 83 -5.88 5.69 1.87
N ALA A 84 -5.57 5.92 0.59
CA ALA A 84 -6.27 5.24 -0.49
C ALA A 84 -5.82 3.78 -0.60
N VAL A 85 -6.75 2.90 -0.98
CA VAL A 85 -6.37 1.53 -1.33
C VAL A 85 -6.06 1.43 -2.83
N PHE A 86 -6.49 2.39 -3.63
CA PHE A 86 -6.26 2.38 -5.07
C PHE A 86 -4.85 2.85 -5.39
N GLY A 87 -4.27 2.27 -6.41
CA GLY A 87 -2.91 2.59 -6.82
C GLY A 87 -2.21 1.38 -7.40
N VAL A 88 -0.91 1.34 -7.27
CA VAL A 88 -0.10 0.25 -7.80
C VAL A 88 0.16 -0.77 -6.70
N TRP A 89 -0.17 -2.02 -6.99
CA TRP A 89 -0.02 -3.14 -6.06
C TRP A 89 1.06 -4.08 -6.58
N ILE A 90 2.01 -4.41 -5.75
CA ILE A 90 3.08 -5.34 -6.12
C ILE A 90 3.02 -6.53 -5.18
N ASN A 91 2.78 -7.72 -5.72
CA ASN A 91 2.73 -8.93 -4.92
C ASN A 91 4.07 -9.14 -4.23
N ALA A 92 4.04 -9.23 -2.91
CA ALA A 92 5.26 -9.28 -2.10
C ALA A 92 6.00 -10.61 -2.22
N ASN A 93 5.39 -11.62 -2.83
CA ASN A 93 6.02 -12.92 -3.00
C ASN A 93 6.41 -13.21 -4.45
N THR A 94 5.75 -12.60 -5.41
CA THR A 94 5.99 -12.88 -6.83
C THR A 94 6.53 -11.70 -7.61
N GLY A 95 6.31 -10.48 -7.09
CA GLY A 95 6.70 -9.27 -7.80
C GLY A 95 5.70 -8.86 -8.88
N LYS A 96 4.60 -9.58 -9.03
CA LYS A 96 3.60 -9.25 -10.04
C LYS A 96 2.98 -7.89 -9.73
N ILE A 97 2.92 -7.03 -10.74
CA ILE A 97 2.37 -5.68 -10.61
C ILE A 97 0.95 -5.65 -11.14
N THR A 98 0.04 -5.13 -10.33
CA THR A 98 -1.34 -4.90 -10.74
C THR A 98 -1.73 -3.49 -10.33
N THR A 99 -2.86 -3.01 -10.82
CA THR A 99 -3.41 -1.74 -10.40
C THR A 99 -4.75 -2.00 -9.75
N ASN A 100 -5.05 -1.23 -8.71
CA ASN A 100 -6.33 -1.30 -8.03
C ASN A 100 -7.00 0.06 -8.20
N ASP A 101 -8.23 0.08 -8.69
CA ASP A 101 -8.96 1.33 -8.94
C ASP A 101 -10.20 1.48 -8.07
N GLU A 102 -10.29 0.70 -6.99
CA GLU A 102 -11.39 0.85 -6.04
C GLU A 102 -11.27 2.19 -5.31
N SER A 103 -12.28 3.03 -5.42
CA SER A 103 -12.27 4.36 -4.82
C SER A 103 -12.57 4.31 -3.32
N ILE A 104 -11.76 3.58 -2.59
CA ILE A 104 -11.93 3.40 -1.14
C ILE A 104 -10.79 4.10 -0.41
N TRP A 105 -11.14 4.88 0.61
CA TRP A 105 -10.20 5.54 1.49
C TRP A 105 -10.31 4.93 2.88
N LEU A 106 -9.19 4.50 3.44
CA LEU A 106 -9.16 3.95 4.79
C LEU A 106 -8.86 5.07 5.78
N GLU A 107 -9.52 5.03 6.93
CA GLU A 107 -9.23 5.96 8.02
C GLU A 107 -7.95 5.54 8.70
N GLU A 108 -7.02 6.48 8.87
CA GLU A 108 -5.74 6.16 9.52
C GLU A 108 -5.96 5.60 10.94
N LYS A 109 -6.94 6.14 11.65
CA LYS A 109 -7.24 5.68 13.01
C LYS A 109 -7.60 4.21 13.04
N ASP A 110 -8.30 3.72 12.03
CA ASP A 110 -8.72 2.32 11.97
C ASP A 110 -7.54 1.39 11.74
N ILE A 111 -6.55 1.86 11.00
CA ILE A 111 -5.36 1.07 10.65
C ILE A 111 -4.34 1.10 11.79
N PHE A 112 -4.00 2.29 12.27
CA PHE A 112 -2.95 2.45 13.27
C PHE A 112 -3.39 1.94 14.63
N ASP A 113 -4.62 2.24 15.04
CA ASP A 113 -5.12 1.78 16.33
C ASP A 113 -5.19 0.25 16.36
N LYS A 114 -5.66 -0.35 15.28
CA LYS A 114 -5.80 -1.79 15.19
C LYS A 114 -4.45 -2.50 15.31
N ASN A 115 -3.41 -1.92 14.73
CA ASN A 115 -2.09 -2.57 14.64
C ASN A 115 -1.12 -2.14 15.74
N SER A 116 -1.46 -1.12 16.52
CA SER A 116 -0.60 -0.65 17.59
C SER A 116 -0.91 -1.29 18.93
N LYS A 117 -2.00 -1.99 19.02
CA LYS A 117 -2.36 -2.65 20.27
C LYS A 117 -1.56 -3.91 20.48
N PRO A 118 -1.14 -4.15 21.73
CA PRO A 118 -0.39 -5.37 22.06
C PRO A 118 -1.24 -6.62 21.85
#